data_69d58bcc6411ef736adf14b30eb259c7
#
_entry.id   69d58bcc6411ef736adf14b30eb259c7
#
_cell.length_a   1.000
_cell.length_b   1.000
_cell.length_c   1.000
_cell.angle_alpha   90.00
_cell.angle_beta   90.00
_cell.angle_gamma   90.00
#
_symmetry.space_group_name_H-M   'P 1'
#
loop_
_entity.id
_entity.type
_entity.pdbx_description
1 polymer ?
#
loop_
_entity_poly.entity_id
_entity_poly.type
_entity_poly.pdbx_seq_one_letter_code
_entity_poly.pdbx_strand_id
1 'polypeptide(L)'
;EISACLVGSEMCKETATTPTIEGKRITKYYGIVTGETIIGANLFRDFFASIRDIVGGRSGSYEEVLRQAKDTALREMQDQAALLGANAVVGVDLDYETVGDSGSMLMVTASGTAVRIED
;
A
#
# COMPACT_ATOMS: atom_id res chain seq x y z
N GLU A 1 3.36 3.31 16.21
CA GLU A 1 4.27 4.06 17.07
C GLU A 1 5.61 4.25 16.40
N ILE A 2 6.07 5.47 16.39
CA ILE A 2 7.31 5.79 15.71
C ILE A 2 8.48 5.06 16.35
N SER A 3 8.41 4.81 17.65
CA SER A 3 9.48 4.13 18.34
C SER A 3 9.77 2.76 17.73
N ALA A 4 8.82 2.14 17.10
CA ALA A 4 9.03 0.85 16.46
C ALA A 4 9.95 0.95 15.26
N CYS A 5 10.21 2.15 14.80
CA CYS A 5 10.97 2.37 13.58
C CYS A 5 12.40 2.80 13.84
N LEU A 6 12.91 2.62 15.04
CA LEU A 6 14.24 3.09 15.35
C LEU A 6 15.33 2.38 14.55
N VAL A 7 15.07 1.15 14.16
CA VAL A 7 16.01 0.43 13.31
C VAL A 7 15.77 0.90 11.88
N GLY A 8 16.77 1.54 11.29
CA GLY A 8 16.60 2.11 9.98
C GLY A 8 15.66 3.31 10.04
N SER A 9 16.09 4.34 10.76
CA SER A 9 15.22 5.48 11.05
C SER A 9 14.64 6.13 9.82
N GLU A 10 15.34 6.09 8.69
CA GLU A 10 14.83 6.66 7.45
C GLU A 10 13.63 5.89 6.93
N MET A 11 13.42 4.67 7.42
CA MET A 11 12.28 3.86 7.05
C MET A 11 11.12 4.00 8.03
N CYS A 12 11.30 4.81 9.05
CA CYS A 12 10.26 5.01 10.06
C CYS A 12 9.24 5.99 9.57
N LYS A 13 8.19 5.47 8.99
CA LYS A 13 7.14 6.30 8.41
C LYS A 13 5.84 6.07 9.11
N GLU A 14 5.15 7.13 9.45
CA GLU A 14 3.76 7.03 9.80
C GLU A 14 2.94 7.09 8.53
N THR A 15 1.96 6.20 8.43
CA THR A 15 1.11 6.12 7.27
C THR A 15 -0.33 6.17 7.74
N ALA A 16 -1.10 7.10 7.20
CA ALA A 16 -2.47 7.29 7.64
C ALA A 16 -3.37 7.65 6.48
N THR A 17 -4.62 7.22 6.57
CA THR A 17 -5.63 7.58 5.58
C THR A 17 -6.23 8.95 5.89
N THR A 18 -5.99 9.47 7.08
CA THR A 18 -6.47 10.79 7.48
C THR A 18 -5.60 11.87 6.86
N PRO A 19 -6.13 13.10 6.73
CA PRO A 19 -5.33 14.20 6.18
C PRO A 19 -4.26 14.70 7.12
N THR A 20 -4.35 14.37 8.40
CA THR A 20 -3.35 14.77 9.38
C THR A 20 -3.13 13.63 10.36
N ILE A 21 -2.08 13.74 11.14
CA ILE A 21 -1.79 12.80 12.22
C ILE A 21 -1.95 13.56 13.53
N GLU A 22 -2.85 13.06 14.37
CA GLU A 22 -3.17 13.73 15.61
C GLU A 22 -1.94 13.83 16.49
N GLY A 23 -1.74 15.01 17.08
CA GLY A 23 -0.59 15.24 17.93
C GLY A 23 0.69 15.58 17.20
N LYS A 24 0.65 15.59 15.88
CA LYS A 24 1.82 15.89 15.06
C LYS A 24 1.52 17.06 14.15
N ARG A 25 2.51 17.89 13.93
CA ARG A 25 2.37 19.04 13.05
C ARG A 25 3.08 18.76 11.74
N ILE A 26 2.39 19.01 10.63
CA ILE A 26 3.00 18.88 9.32
C ILE A 26 3.79 20.15 9.05
N THR A 27 5.10 19.98 8.86
CA THR A 27 5.99 21.12 8.66
C THR A 27 6.41 21.27 7.21
N LYS A 28 6.20 20.24 6.38
CA LYS A 28 6.57 20.31 4.98
C LYS A 28 5.77 19.29 4.19
N TYR A 29 5.38 19.67 3.00
CA TYR A 29 4.70 18.78 2.05
C TYR A 29 5.65 18.51 0.90
N TYR A 30 5.84 17.23 0.56
CA TYR A 30 6.73 16.85 -0.53
C TYR A 30 5.98 16.51 -1.80
N GLY A 31 4.68 16.27 -1.69
CA GLY A 31 3.86 15.95 -2.84
C GLY A 31 3.31 14.54 -2.81
N ILE A 32 2.76 14.14 -3.93
CA ILE A 32 2.07 12.86 -4.04
C ILE A 32 3.09 11.75 -4.27
N VAL A 33 2.93 10.67 -3.51
CA VAL A 33 3.74 9.46 -3.71
C VAL A 33 2.81 8.30 -3.97
N THR A 34 3.29 7.31 -4.72
CA THR A 34 2.49 6.16 -5.10
C THR A 34 3.31 4.89 -4.98
N GLY A 35 2.60 3.78 -4.87
CA GLY A 35 3.19 2.45 -4.97
C GLY A 35 2.22 1.55 -5.67
N GLU A 36 2.73 0.57 -6.42
CA GLU A 36 1.89 -0.27 -7.25
C GLU A 36 2.37 -1.71 -7.19
N THR A 37 1.41 -2.62 -7.27
CA THR A 37 1.70 -4.05 -7.35
C THR A 37 0.74 -4.65 -8.37
N ILE A 38 1.27 -5.46 -9.28
CA ILE A 38 0.45 -6.12 -10.27
C ILE A 38 0.55 -7.62 -10.03
N ILE A 39 -0.61 -8.25 -9.84
CA ILE A 39 -0.71 -9.69 -9.76
C ILE A 39 -0.85 -10.21 -11.17
N GLY A 40 0.14 -10.96 -11.63
CA GLY A 40 0.19 -11.41 -13.01
C GLY A 40 -0.88 -12.42 -13.37
N ALA A 41 -1.03 -12.64 -14.67
CA ALA A 41 -2.11 -13.44 -15.20
C ALA A 41 -2.12 -14.87 -14.67
N ASN A 42 -0.96 -15.51 -14.56
CA ASN A 42 -0.91 -16.88 -14.08
C ASN A 42 -1.35 -17.02 -12.65
N LEU A 43 -0.86 -16.14 -11.80
CA LEU A 43 -1.23 -16.15 -10.39
C LEU A 43 -2.70 -15.81 -10.21
N PHE A 44 -3.19 -14.85 -10.98
CA PHE A 44 -4.59 -14.46 -10.93
C PHE A 44 -5.50 -15.60 -11.38
N ARG A 45 -5.07 -16.32 -12.40
CA ARG A 45 -5.82 -17.46 -12.89
C ARG A 45 -5.89 -18.58 -11.85
N ASP A 46 -4.78 -18.81 -11.18
CA ASP A 46 -4.75 -19.82 -10.11
C ASP A 46 -5.69 -19.44 -8.98
N PHE A 47 -5.81 -18.16 -8.70
CA PHE A 47 -6.77 -17.68 -7.73
C PHE A 47 -8.19 -18.01 -8.10
N PHE A 48 -8.56 -17.71 -9.33
CA PHE A 48 -9.91 -17.96 -9.77
C PHE A 48 -10.22 -19.43 -9.74
N ALA A 49 -9.25 -20.26 -10.09
CA ALA A 49 -9.44 -21.70 -9.99
C ALA A 49 -9.70 -22.12 -8.55
N SER A 50 -8.94 -21.59 -7.61
CA SER A 50 -9.13 -21.90 -6.19
C SER A 50 -10.48 -21.44 -5.70
N ILE A 51 -10.92 -20.27 -6.14
CA ILE A 51 -12.20 -19.72 -5.71
C ILE A 51 -13.35 -20.58 -6.21
N ARG A 52 -13.25 -21.07 -7.45
CA ARG A 52 -14.30 -21.93 -8.00
C ARG A 52 -14.45 -23.21 -7.24
N ASP A 53 -13.35 -23.72 -6.69
CA ASP A 53 -13.39 -24.96 -5.94
C ASP A 53 -13.93 -24.80 -4.54
N ILE A 54 -14.04 -23.56 -4.08
CA ILE A 54 -14.55 -23.27 -2.74
C ILE A 54 -15.97 -22.77 -2.86
N VAL A 55 -16.92 -23.56 -2.38
CA VAL A 55 -18.32 -23.21 -2.48
C VAL A 55 -18.76 -22.56 -1.18
N GLY A 56 -19.15 -21.29 -1.29
CA GLY A 56 -19.75 -20.59 -0.17
C GLY A 56 -18.79 -20.15 0.91
N GLY A 57 -17.49 -20.27 0.69
CA GLY A 57 -16.51 -19.88 1.67
C GLY A 57 -15.55 -18.85 1.15
N ARG A 58 -14.77 -18.30 2.06
CA ARG A 58 -13.70 -17.35 1.70
C ARG A 58 -12.44 -18.17 1.42
N SER A 59 -11.69 -17.72 0.42
CA SER A 59 -10.44 -18.36 0.09
C SER A 59 -9.32 -17.72 0.87
N GLY A 60 -8.69 -18.46 1.76
CA GLY A 60 -7.55 -17.95 2.52
C GLY A 60 -6.38 -17.59 1.61
N SER A 61 -6.17 -18.38 0.56
CA SER A 61 -5.09 -18.09 -0.40
C SER A 61 -5.33 -16.78 -1.12
N TYR A 62 -6.56 -16.55 -1.53
CA TYR A 62 -6.93 -15.33 -2.22
C TYR A 62 -6.71 -14.11 -1.31
N GLU A 63 -7.18 -14.21 -0.07
CA GLU A 63 -7.03 -13.11 0.88
C GLU A 63 -5.57 -12.84 1.18
N GLU A 64 -4.77 -13.89 1.28
CA GLU A 64 -3.35 -13.74 1.57
C GLU A 64 -2.64 -12.97 0.48
N VAL A 65 -2.91 -13.28 -0.77
CA VAL A 65 -2.23 -12.61 -1.88
C VAL A 65 -2.70 -11.17 -2.02
N LEU A 66 -3.98 -10.91 -1.81
CA LEU A 66 -4.46 -9.53 -1.82
C LEU A 66 -3.77 -8.71 -0.73
N ARG A 67 -3.60 -9.32 0.45
CA ARG A 67 -2.92 -8.63 1.54
C ARG A 67 -1.46 -8.36 1.20
N GLN A 68 -0.78 -9.34 0.62
CA GLN A 68 0.61 -9.15 0.21
C GLN A 68 0.74 -8.08 -0.85
N ALA A 69 -0.16 -8.05 -1.81
CA ALA A 69 -0.15 -7.04 -2.86
C ALA A 69 -0.35 -5.65 -2.27
N LYS A 70 -1.30 -5.53 -1.34
CA LYS A 70 -1.55 -4.26 -0.67
C LYS A 70 -0.31 -3.81 0.10
N ASP A 71 0.29 -4.72 0.87
CA ASP A 71 1.44 -4.38 1.69
C ASP A 71 2.62 -3.96 0.82
N THR A 72 2.81 -4.61 -0.33
CA THR A 72 3.89 -4.25 -1.24
C THR A 72 3.66 -2.86 -1.82
N ALA A 73 2.42 -2.57 -2.24
CA ALA A 73 2.10 -1.25 -2.77
C ALA A 73 2.33 -0.17 -1.73
N LEU A 74 1.92 -0.42 -0.49
CA LEU A 74 2.14 0.55 0.59
C LEU A 74 3.62 0.75 0.87
N ARG A 75 4.39 -0.34 0.85
CA ARG A 75 5.83 -0.23 1.08
C ARG A 75 6.51 0.58 0.01
N GLU A 76 6.16 0.36 -1.26
CA GLU A 76 6.74 1.14 -2.34
C GLU A 76 6.41 2.61 -2.20
N MET A 77 5.18 2.92 -1.83
CA MET A 77 4.78 4.30 -1.60
C MET A 77 5.61 4.92 -0.48
N GLN A 78 5.79 4.18 0.61
CA GLN A 78 6.58 4.66 1.75
C GLN A 78 8.05 4.85 1.36
N ASP A 79 8.58 3.96 0.54
CA ASP A 79 9.97 4.08 0.09
C ASP A 79 10.16 5.34 -0.76
N GLN A 80 9.19 5.65 -1.61
CA GLN A 80 9.26 6.89 -2.37
C GLN A 80 9.24 8.10 -1.46
N ALA A 81 8.40 8.08 -0.43
CA ALA A 81 8.35 9.16 0.53
C ALA A 81 9.70 9.31 1.25
N ALA A 82 10.32 8.19 1.60
CA ALA A 82 11.61 8.20 2.26
C ALA A 82 12.68 8.85 1.40
N LEU A 83 12.66 8.55 0.10
CA LEU A 83 13.63 9.14 -0.82
C LEU A 83 13.50 10.66 -0.90
N LEU A 84 12.32 11.18 -0.65
CA LEU A 84 12.09 12.62 -0.66
C LEU A 84 12.47 13.29 0.66
N GLY A 85 12.73 12.51 1.69
CA GLY A 85 13.04 13.05 3.01
C GLY A 85 11.84 13.13 3.93
N ALA A 86 10.70 12.60 3.52
CA ALA A 86 9.50 12.63 4.32
C ALA A 86 9.59 11.58 5.45
N ASN A 87 8.86 11.84 6.53
CA ASN A 87 8.74 10.85 7.60
C ASN A 87 7.31 10.42 7.85
N ALA A 88 6.39 10.81 6.97
CA ALA A 88 5.01 10.36 7.07
C ALA A 88 4.33 10.45 5.72
N VAL A 89 3.27 9.67 5.55
CA VAL A 89 2.41 9.74 4.38
C VAL A 89 0.98 9.84 4.90
N VAL A 90 0.26 10.84 4.47
CA VAL A 90 -1.12 11.07 4.91
C VAL A 90 -2.06 11.05 3.72
N GLY A 91 -3.36 10.93 4.00
CA GLY A 91 -4.35 10.90 2.94
C GLY A 91 -4.21 9.70 2.04
N VAL A 92 -3.83 8.57 2.60
CA VAL A 92 -3.56 7.36 1.80
C VAL A 92 -4.85 6.78 1.26
N ASP A 93 -4.81 6.40 -0.01
CA ASP A 93 -5.92 5.76 -0.69
C ASP A 93 -5.41 4.51 -1.37
N LEU A 94 -6.23 3.48 -1.40
CA LEU A 94 -5.90 2.21 -2.03
C LEU A 94 -6.94 1.92 -3.10
N ASP A 95 -6.47 1.59 -4.30
CA ASP A 95 -7.34 1.22 -5.40
C ASP A 95 -6.97 -0.17 -5.90
N TYR A 96 -7.98 -0.92 -6.27
CA TYR A 96 -7.83 -2.25 -6.86
C TYR A 96 -8.51 -2.22 -8.22
N GLU A 97 -7.76 -2.55 -9.26
CA GLU A 97 -8.29 -2.54 -10.62
C GLU A 97 -7.87 -3.80 -11.36
N THR A 98 -8.77 -4.30 -12.17
CA THR A 98 -8.38 -5.36 -13.11
C THR A 98 -7.82 -4.70 -14.35
N VAL A 99 -6.72 -5.24 -14.84
CA VAL A 99 -6.05 -4.72 -16.03
C VAL A 99 -5.71 -5.88 -16.95
N GLY A 100 -5.27 -5.56 -18.15
CA GLY A 100 -4.94 -6.55 -19.14
C GLY A 100 -6.15 -6.99 -19.94
N ASP A 101 -5.91 -7.85 -20.91
CA ASP A 101 -6.95 -8.36 -21.76
C ASP A 101 -7.92 -9.21 -20.93
N SER A 102 -9.20 -8.88 -21.03
CA SER A 102 -10.27 -9.60 -20.32
C SER A 102 -10.11 -9.56 -18.79
N GLY A 103 -9.42 -8.54 -18.25
CA GLY A 103 -9.26 -8.43 -16.83
C GLY A 103 -8.44 -9.55 -16.22
N SER A 104 -7.40 -9.98 -16.91
CA SER A 104 -6.61 -11.14 -16.50
C SER A 104 -5.56 -10.83 -15.43
N MET A 105 -5.41 -9.57 -15.07
CA MET A 105 -4.44 -9.16 -14.04
C MET A 105 -5.12 -8.22 -13.07
N LEU A 106 -4.60 -8.18 -11.86
CA LEU A 106 -5.11 -7.28 -10.84
C LEU A 106 -4.00 -6.31 -10.44
N MET A 107 -4.33 -5.02 -10.43
CA MET A 107 -3.40 -3.99 -10.00
C MET A 107 -3.88 -3.38 -8.70
N VAL A 108 -2.97 -3.28 -7.74
CA VAL A 108 -3.22 -2.60 -6.48
C VAL A 108 -2.36 -1.36 -6.45
N THR A 109 -2.98 -0.21 -6.26
CA THR A 109 -2.28 1.07 -6.23
C THR A 109 -2.50 1.74 -4.89
N ALA A 110 -1.42 2.17 -4.26
CA ALA A 110 -1.48 2.99 -3.06
C ALA A 110 -1.01 4.39 -3.43
N SER A 111 -1.69 5.40 -2.93
CA SER A 111 -1.29 6.79 -3.15
C SER A 111 -1.49 7.58 -1.87
N GLY A 112 -0.72 8.65 -1.74
CA GLY A 112 -0.83 9.50 -0.58
C GLY A 112 0.05 10.73 -0.73
N THR A 113 0.11 11.53 0.32
CA THR A 113 0.91 12.74 0.32
C THR A 113 2.07 12.57 1.29
N ALA A 114 3.27 12.71 0.78
CA ALA A 114 4.47 12.63 1.60
C ALA A 114 4.66 13.94 2.34
N VAL A 115 4.85 13.86 3.65
CA VAL A 115 4.96 15.04 4.49
C VAL A 115 6.05 14.83 5.54
N ARG A 116 6.47 15.93 6.13
CA ARG A 116 7.32 15.89 7.32
C ARG A 116 6.48 16.30 8.51
N ILE A 117 6.50 15.48 9.54
CA ILE A 117 5.75 15.77 10.77
C ILE A 117 6.73 15.96 11.91
N GLU A 118 6.33 16.78 12.86
CA GLU A 118 7.10 17.03 14.08
C GLU A 118 6.14 17.18 15.24
N ASP A 119 6.66 16.91 16.42
CA ASP A 119 5.86 17.02 17.65
C ASP A 119 5.44 18.46 17.95
#